data_c5dd8b66c0b8b5cea69478d82800d9b7
#
_entry.id   c5dd8b66c0b8b5cea69478d82800d9b7
#
_cell.length_a   1.000
_cell.length_b   1.000
_cell.length_c   1.000
_cell.angle_alpha   90.00
_cell.angle_beta   90.00
_cell.angle_gamma   90.00
#
_symmetry.space_group_name_H-M   'P 1'
#
loop_
_entity.id
_entity.type
_entity.pdbx_description
1 polymer ?
#
loop_
_entity_poly.entity_id
_entity_poly.type
_entity_poly.pdbx_seq_one_letter_code
_entity_poly.pdbx_strand_id
1 'polypeptide(L)'
;FYPDAKIILDDALEWIINALGYEVIAKYAKEDKKGYRDIADRLELLENVNLLYGQELSKEAAVELLYNALMTPLASYGTDDNTTQYDLAAYKWHNIVEISGNVVSNGYTSRSGAALVPADYVMIGDNTCSDAEGLTDDYIGLDVIAYINIDNRASDDFKVVYVAPKPNRNDVTIIPGENIVSGDLSSIKYYEDLENSRSKKMRFDQHPDMIYNGKGCTPFKEDKLAGIKNGYVTAIDSDNNGRIDLVIVDEYVDYFVSYIDRSKMIISDMYSNPNICLSESDIEKISIYRGSDKISFGDIKSKSILSVAADVTAIDSNGIVRIDTKKSSIYKIQVSEQVLSGVLNRSSDEIYSIDGMDFERSCYFDNAIYLENATLPMIGKNYTFYLNHLGRIAAIESISDANINYGLLVKVSTDDLEEDVEVKLINTAGKLQSFVCAEKIKVDGVRTKIDVNVAKSLFYDNVETEVFDQNTSEVVTVSRYQLIPQVIGYTLNEEGNITGIDTKKYDEKNEEKYSTLTYQAPEQYTCNVYRGMIYPTGMKSTSPNMNYN
;
A
#
# COMPACT_ATOMS: atom_id res chain seq x y z
N PHE A 1 -14.92 -48.28 22.86
CA PHE A 1 -14.39 -47.18 22.00
C PHE A 1 -12.87 -47.22 22.08
N TYR A 2 -12.22 -47.44 20.96
CA TYR A 2 -10.75 -47.49 20.83
C TYR A 2 -10.32 -46.28 19.96
N PRO A 3 -9.97 -45.15 20.57
CA PRO A 3 -9.70 -43.90 19.85
C PRO A 3 -8.47 -43.99 18.91
N ASP A 4 -7.56 -44.94 19.18
CA ASP A 4 -6.35 -45.15 18.39
C ASP A 4 -6.51 -46.24 17.31
N ALA A 5 -7.71 -46.83 17.17
CA ALA A 5 -7.97 -47.84 16.16
C ALA A 5 -8.03 -47.19 14.77
N LYS A 6 -7.34 -47.81 13.82
CA LYS A 6 -7.40 -47.39 12.42
C LYS A 6 -8.75 -47.71 11.82
N ILE A 7 -9.34 -46.75 11.13
CA ILE A 7 -10.63 -46.89 10.47
C ILE A 7 -10.34 -47.35 9.03
N ILE A 8 -11.01 -48.39 8.60
CA ILE A 8 -10.99 -48.81 7.19
C ILE A 8 -12.19 -48.21 6.45
N LEU A 9 -12.06 -48.07 5.10
CA LEU A 9 -13.10 -47.52 4.26
C LEU A 9 -14.47 -48.16 4.48
N ASP A 10 -14.52 -49.50 4.62
CA ASP A 10 -15.78 -50.22 4.81
C ASP A 10 -16.50 -49.84 6.12
N ASP A 11 -15.77 -49.57 7.20
CA ASP A 11 -16.36 -49.16 8.49
C ASP A 11 -16.92 -47.72 8.37
N ALA A 12 -16.20 -46.84 7.69
CA ALA A 12 -16.65 -45.47 7.44
C ALA A 12 -17.93 -45.44 6.58
N LEU A 13 -17.97 -46.27 5.54
CA LEU A 13 -19.16 -46.39 4.69
C LEU A 13 -20.36 -46.91 5.44
N GLU A 14 -20.17 -47.91 6.30
CA GLU A 14 -21.25 -48.42 7.17
C GLU A 14 -21.83 -47.31 8.03
N TRP A 15 -20.98 -46.50 8.68
CA TRP A 15 -21.44 -45.42 9.57
C TRP A 15 -22.17 -44.33 8.78
N ILE A 16 -21.62 -43.91 7.63
CA ILE A 16 -22.21 -42.88 6.78
C ILE A 16 -23.55 -43.31 6.20
N ILE A 17 -23.64 -44.51 5.65
CA ILE A 17 -24.87 -45.02 5.05
C ILE A 17 -25.97 -45.22 6.11
N ASN A 18 -25.59 -45.62 7.33
CA ASN A 18 -26.53 -45.70 8.46
C ASN A 18 -27.00 -44.28 8.84
N ALA A 19 -26.11 -43.29 8.91
CA ALA A 19 -26.47 -41.91 9.21
C ALA A 19 -27.38 -41.30 8.13
N LEU A 20 -27.15 -41.59 6.86
CA LEU A 20 -28.00 -41.19 5.74
C LEU A 20 -29.36 -41.90 5.70
N GLY A 21 -29.58 -42.90 6.57
CA GLY A 21 -30.86 -43.64 6.72
C GLY A 21 -31.01 -44.83 5.77
N TYR A 22 -29.99 -45.22 5.00
CA TYR A 22 -30.06 -46.35 4.06
C TYR A 22 -29.75 -47.73 4.68
N GLU A 23 -29.58 -47.80 6.01
CA GLU A 23 -29.22 -49.03 6.76
C GLU A 23 -30.12 -50.22 6.40
N VAL A 24 -31.44 -50.02 6.35
CA VAL A 24 -32.40 -51.08 6.04
C VAL A 24 -32.18 -51.65 4.67
N ILE A 25 -31.93 -50.80 3.70
CA ILE A 25 -31.70 -51.22 2.28
C ILE A 25 -30.37 -51.95 2.19
N ALA A 26 -29.30 -51.43 2.82
CA ALA A 26 -28.00 -52.06 2.82
C ALA A 26 -27.99 -53.46 3.44
N LYS A 27 -28.64 -53.63 4.60
CA LYS A 27 -28.75 -54.92 5.28
C LYS A 27 -29.63 -55.92 4.56
N TYR A 28 -30.68 -55.45 3.87
CA TYR A 28 -31.58 -56.33 3.13
C TYR A 28 -30.94 -56.85 1.82
N ALA A 29 -29.99 -56.10 1.28
CA ALA A 29 -29.41 -56.43 -0.02
C ALA A 29 -28.49 -57.66 0.01
N LYS A 30 -27.67 -57.87 1.07
CA LYS A 30 -26.75 -59.03 1.22
C LYS A 30 -26.16 -59.08 2.63
N GLU A 31 -25.75 -60.33 3.01
CA GLU A 31 -24.94 -60.58 4.20
C GLU A 31 -23.58 -59.86 4.12
N ASP A 32 -23.03 -59.40 5.23
CA ASP A 32 -21.78 -58.67 5.36
C ASP A 32 -21.78 -57.25 4.73
N LYS A 33 -20.60 -56.60 4.79
CA LYS A 33 -20.35 -55.22 4.29
C LYS A 33 -20.63 -55.00 2.82
N LYS A 34 -20.93 -56.04 2.03
CA LYS A 34 -21.20 -55.96 0.59
C LYS A 34 -22.43 -55.10 0.25
N GLY A 35 -23.48 -55.18 1.08
CA GLY A 35 -24.67 -54.34 0.92
C GLY A 35 -24.37 -52.84 1.07
N TYR A 36 -23.50 -52.49 1.97
CA TYR A 36 -23.04 -51.09 2.15
C TYR A 36 -22.20 -50.60 0.97
N ARG A 37 -21.34 -51.47 0.40
CA ARG A 37 -20.58 -51.14 -0.80
C ARG A 37 -21.49 -50.88 -2.00
N ASP A 38 -22.48 -51.76 -2.22
CA ASP A 38 -23.46 -51.61 -3.32
C ASP A 38 -24.28 -50.30 -3.19
N ILE A 39 -24.59 -49.88 -1.96
CA ILE A 39 -25.26 -48.58 -1.69
C ILE A 39 -24.30 -47.41 -1.90
N ALA A 40 -23.05 -47.52 -1.40
CA ALA A 40 -22.04 -46.46 -1.61
C ALA A 40 -21.82 -46.17 -3.10
N ASP A 41 -21.72 -47.20 -3.93
CA ASP A 41 -21.58 -47.07 -5.38
C ASP A 41 -22.81 -46.41 -6.02
N ARG A 42 -24.03 -46.74 -5.58
CA ARG A 42 -25.28 -46.13 -6.09
C ARG A 42 -25.45 -44.68 -5.70
N LEU A 43 -24.98 -44.30 -4.55
CA LEU A 43 -25.07 -42.94 -4.03
C LEU A 43 -23.87 -42.08 -4.41
N GLU A 44 -22.95 -42.63 -5.21
CA GLU A 44 -21.72 -41.95 -5.65
C GLU A 44 -20.83 -41.46 -4.49
N LEU A 45 -20.93 -42.11 -3.31
CA LEU A 45 -20.17 -41.73 -2.11
C LEU A 45 -18.65 -41.86 -2.30
N LEU A 46 -18.21 -42.65 -3.28
CA LEU A 46 -16.79 -42.88 -3.57
C LEU A 46 -16.26 -42.01 -4.72
N GLU A 47 -17.02 -41.03 -5.16
CA GLU A 47 -16.54 -40.07 -6.16
C GLU A 47 -15.29 -39.36 -5.62
N ASN A 48 -14.19 -39.33 -6.43
CA ASN A 48 -12.87 -38.81 -6.08
C ASN A 48 -12.18 -39.45 -4.85
N VAL A 49 -12.74 -40.50 -4.27
CA VAL A 49 -12.12 -41.25 -3.15
C VAL A 49 -11.18 -42.32 -3.73
N ASN A 50 -9.88 -42.08 -3.74
CA ASN A 50 -8.86 -42.96 -4.29
C ASN A 50 -8.44 -44.07 -3.29
N LEU A 51 -9.40 -44.85 -2.81
CA LEU A 51 -9.17 -45.99 -1.89
C LEU A 51 -9.92 -47.22 -2.35
N LEU A 52 -9.30 -48.39 -2.13
CA LEU A 52 -9.97 -49.70 -2.31
C LEU A 52 -10.64 -50.15 -0.98
N TYR A 53 -11.69 -50.97 -1.15
CA TYR A 53 -12.34 -51.60 0.00
C TYR A 53 -11.34 -52.36 0.87
N GLY A 54 -11.47 -52.26 2.16
CA GLY A 54 -10.56 -52.85 3.15
C GLY A 54 -9.30 -52.07 3.42
N GLN A 55 -9.04 -50.97 2.71
CA GLN A 55 -7.90 -50.10 3.00
C GLN A 55 -8.19 -49.12 4.14
N GLU A 56 -7.12 -48.70 4.78
CA GLU A 56 -7.13 -47.73 5.85
C GLU A 56 -7.51 -46.33 5.32
N LEU A 57 -8.42 -45.64 5.98
CA LEU A 57 -8.92 -44.33 5.58
C LEU A 57 -7.89 -43.25 5.83
N SER A 58 -7.44 -42.55 4.80
CA SER A 58 -6.62 -41.36 4.92
C SER A 58 -7.46 -40.12 5.29
N LYS A 59 -6.82 -39.04 5.75
CA LYS A 59 -7.53 -37.79 6.08
C LYS A 59 -8.20 -37.18 4.84
N GLU A 60 -7.51 -37.17 3.71
CA GLU A 60 -8.01 -36.68 2.44
C GLU A 60 -9.25 -37.45 2.00
N ALA A 61 -9.16 -38.77 2.00
CA ALA A 61 -10.28 -39.63 1.64
C ALA A 61 -11.46 -39.49 2.62
N ALA A 62 -11.20 -39.25 3.90
CA ALA A 62 -12.25 -39.02 4.90
C ALA A 62 -13.00 -37.70 4.64
N VAL A 63 -12.28 -36.62 4.26
CA VAL A 63 -12.88 -35.33 3.92
C VAL A 63 -13.75 -35.45 2.68
N GLU A 64 -13.24 -36.10 1.61
CA GLU A 64 -13.99 -36.33 0.37
C GLU A 64 -15.24 -37.16 0.61
N LEU A 65 -15.11 -38.24 1.37
CA LEU A 65 -16.23 -39.11 1.71
C LEU A 65 -17.30 -38.39 2.54
N LEU A 66 -16.91 -37.52 3.48
CA LEU A 66 -17.84 -36.70 4.27
C LEU A 66 -18.53 -35.65 3.41
N TYR A 67 -17.79 -35.02 2.48
CA TYR A 67 -18.36 -34.08 1.52
C TYR A 67 -19.43 -34.77 0.65
N ASN A 68 -19.10 -35.91 0.05
CA ASN A 68 -20.04 -36.69 -0.77
C ASN A 68 -21.28 -37.08 0.04
N ALA A 69 -21.09 -37.47 1.32
CA ALA A 69 -22.19 -37.81 2.21
C ALA A 69 -23.13 -36.60 2.48
N LEU A 70 -22.58 -35.41 2.67
CA LEU A 70 -23.38 -34.19 2.87
C LEU A 70 -24.18 -33.82 1.61
N MET A 71 -23.66 -34.11 0.42
CA MET A 71 -24.33 -33.87 -0.87
C MET A 71 -25.27 -35.01 -1.27
N THR A 72 -25.39 -36.07 -0.47
CA THR A 72 -26.27 -37.19 -0.71
C THR A 72 -27.67 -36.95 -0.11
N PRO A 73 -28.77 -37.27 -0.82
CA PRO A 73 -30.12 -37.22 -0.26
C PRO A 73 -30.27 -38.20 0.93
N LEU A 74 -31.02 -37.78 1.95
CA LEU A 74 -31.42 -38.69 3.00
C LEU A 74 -32.42 -39.72 2.49
N ALA A 75 -32.36 -40.95 3.02
CA ALA A 75 -33.31 -41.99 2.66
C ALA A 75 -34.74 -41.54 2.99
N SER A 76 -35.62 -41.57 2.00
CA SER A 76 -37.04 -41.33 2.16
C SER A 76 -37.79 -42.64 1.94
N TYR A 77 -38.54 -43.07 2.94
CA TYR A 77 -39.40 -44.27 2.85
C TYR A 77 -40.85 -43.93 2.49
N GLY A 78 -41.08 -42.72 1.94
CA GLY A 78 -42.38 -42.20 1.51
C GLY A 78 -42.59 -42.33 0.00
N THR A 79 -43.78 -41.95 -0.46
CA THR A 79 -44.22 -42.09 -1.86
C THR A 79 -43.77 -40.96 -2.79
N ASP A 80 -42.97 -39.99 -2.32
CA ASP A 80 -42.49 -38.89 -3.15
C ASP A 80 -41.09 -39.21 -3.69
N ASP A 81 -41.01 -39.54 -4.98
CA ASP A 81 -39.79 -39.82 -5.72
C ASP A 81 -38.97 -38.56 -6.14
N ASN A 82 -39.38 -37.37 -5.71
CA ASN A 82 -38.71 -36.13 -6.08
C ASN A 82 -37.77 -35.67 -4.94
N THR A 83 -36.54 -36.22 -4.92
CA THR A 83 -35.45 -35.60 -4.14
C THR A 83 -35.10 -34.24 -4.74
N THR A 84 -35.10 -33.21 -3.88
CA THR A 84 -34.71 -31.85 -4.24
C THR A 84 -33.41 -31.50 -3.52
N GLN A 85 -32.78 -30.40 -3.90
CA GLN A 85 -31.62 -29.87 -3.18
C GLN A 85 -31.86 -29.76 -1.68
N TYR A 86 -33.10 -29.51 -1.25
CA TYR A 86 -33.52 -29.39 0.15
C TYR A 86 -33.66 -30.73 0.89
N ASP A 87 -33.57 -31.84 0.15
CA ASP A 87 -33.57 -33.19 0.74
C ASP A 87 -32.18 -33.72 1.04
N LEU A 88 -31.12 -32.98 0.65
CA LEU A 88 -29.74 -33.32 0.94
C LEU A 88 -29.44 -33.32 2.43
N ALA A 89 -28.49 -34.15 2.84
CA ALA A 89 -28.05 -34.23 4.24
C ALA A 89 -27.54 -32.87 4.77
N ALA A 90 -26.79 -32.13 3.95
CA ALA A 90 -26.30 -30.79 4.28
C ALA A 90 -27.43 -29.81 4.68
N TYR A 91 -28.55 -29.83 3.94
CA TYR A 91 -29.71 -29.01 4.27
C TYR A 91 -30.43 -29.54 5.52
N LYS A 92 -30.76 -30.84 5.56
CA LYS A 92 -31.55 -31.42 6.65
C LYS A 92 -30.84 -31.37 8.00
N TRP A 93 -29.50 -31.46 8.02
CA TRP A 93 -28.73 -31.46 9.28
C TRP A 93 -28.20 -30.05 9.62
N HIS A 94 -27.89 -29.23 8.63
CA HIS A 94 -27.14 -27.99 8.85
C HIS A 94 -27.76 -26.74 8.22
N ASN A 95 -28.91 -26.87 7.53
CA ASN A 95 -29.57 -25.80 6.76
C ASN A 95 -28.64 -25.20 5.67
N ILE A 96 -27.71 -25.98 5.14
CA ILE A 96 -26.78 -25.56 4.12
C ILE A 96 -27.31 -25.96 2.76
N VAL A 97 -27.31 -25.00 1.83
CA VAL A 97 -27.69 -25.19 0.44
C VAL A 97 -26.53 -24.72 -0.45
N GLU A 98 -26.28 -25.49 -1.50
CA GLU A 98 -25.34 -25.10 -2.53
C GLU A 98 -26.04 -24.18 -3.54
N ILE A 99 -25.41 -23.05 -3.85
CA ILE A 99 -25.75 -22.21 -4.99
C ILE A 99 -24.55 -22.05 -5.89
N SER A 100 -24.77 -21.78 -7.16
CA SER A 100 -23.68 -21.47 -8.08
C SER A 100 -24.07 -20.37 -9.04
N GLY A 101 -23.10 -19.61 -9.49
CA GLY A 101 -23.30 -18.53 -10.44
C GLY A 101 -22.15 -17.54 -10.41
N ASN A 102 -22.25 -16.55 -11.27
CA ASN A 102 -21.29 -15.45 -11.32
C ASN A 102 -21.45 -14.53 -10.10
N VAL A 103 -20.35 -14.09 -9.51
CA VAL A 103 -20.38 -13.01 -8.51
C VAL A 103 -20.61 -11.70 -9.25
N VAL A 104 -21.79 -11.13 -9.10
CA VAL A 104 -22.28 -10.00 -9.90
C VAL A 104 -22.01 -8.67 -9.21
N SER A 105 -22.15 -8.64 -7.88
CA SER A 105 -21.99 -7.43 -7.06
C SER A 105 -21.56 -7.80 -5.65
N ASN A 106 -20.76 -6.97 -5.03
CA ASN A 106 -20.44 -6.99 -3.60
C ASN A 106 -20.50 -5.57 -3.04
N GLY A 107 -20.14 -5.36 -1.76
CA GLY A 107 -20.19 -4.04 -1.11
C GLY A 107 -19.29 -2.99 -1.73
N TYR A 108 -18.34 -3.37 -2.60
CA TYR A 108 -17.32 -2.50 -3.16
C TYR A 108 -17.50 -2.23 -4.64
N THR A 109 -17.98 -3.20 -5.39
CA THR A 109 -18.09 -3.13 -6.85
C THR A 109 -19.27 -3.92 -7.39
N SER A 110 -19.73 -3.57 -8.60
CA SER A 110 -20.78 -4.28 -9.31
C SER A 110 -20.51 -4.32 -10.80
N ARG A 111 -20.94 -5.41 -11.45
CA ARG A 111 -20.94 -5.54 -12.91
C ARG A 111 -21.88 -4.50 -13.55
N SER A 112 -21.68 -4.28 -14.83
CA SER A 112 -22.50 -3.35 -15.62
C SER A 112 -23.99 -3.69 -15.55
N GLY A 113 -24.79 -2.70 -15.19
CA GLY A 113 -26.26 -2.88 -15.04
C GLY A 113 -26.72 -3.51 -13.73
N ALA A 114 -25.82 -4.02 -12.88
CA ALA A 114 -26.16 -4.51 -11.56
C ALA A 114 -26.12 -3.39 -10.52
N ALA A 115 -27.02 -3.47 -9.54
CA ALA A 115 -26.98 -2.57 -8.39
C ALA A 115 -25.88 -2.99 -7.41
N LEU A 116 -25.22 -2.02 -6.79
CA LEU A 116 -24.29 -2.28 -5.69
C LEU A 116 -25.11 -2.77 -4.48
N VAL A 117 -24.73 -3.90 -3.90
CA VAL A 117 -25.32 -4.41 -2.67
C VAL A 117 -24.70 -3.71 -1.44
N PRO A 118 -25.34 -3.78 -0.23
CA PRO A 118 -24.72 -3.29 1.00
C PRO A 118 -23.35 -3.91 1.28
N ALA A 119 -22.52 -3.26 2.12
CA ALA A 119 -21.13 -3.64 2.38
C ALA A 119 -20.95 -5.11 2.83
N ASP A 120 -21.90 -5.62 3.62
CA ASP A 120 -21.81 -6.99 4.15
C ASP A 120 -22.62 -8.01 3.31
N TYR A 121 -22.86 -7.69 2.03
CA TYR A 121 -23.65 -8.55 1.14
C TYR A 121 -22.92 -8.82 -0.18
N VAL A 122 -23.28 -9.95 -0.80
CA VAL A 122 -22.85 -10.36 -2.12
C VAL A 122 -24.05 -10.82 -2.95
N MET A 123 -23.99 -10.58 -4.26
CA MET A 123 -24.94 -11.14 -5.23
C MET A 123 -24.23 -12.22 -6.07
N ILE A 124 -24.66 -13.48 -5.95
CA ILE A 124 -24.18 -14.63 -6.71
C ILE A 124 -25.32 -15.09 -7.61
N GLY A 125 -25.16 -14.91 -8.93
CA GLY A 125 -26.28 -15.06 -9.86
C GLY A 125 -27.43 -14.12 -9.46
N ASP A 126 -28.60 -14.68 -9.20
CA ASP A 126 -29.81 -13.96 -8.75
C ASP A 126 -29.97 -13.93 -7.21
N ASN A 127 -29.06 -14.54 -6.47
CA ASN A 127 -29.16 -14.68 -5.01
C ASN A 127 -28.34 -13.60 -4.31
N THR A 128 -29.01 -12.82 -3.44
CA THR A 128 -28.34 -11.89 -2.53
C THR A 128 -28.14 -12.55 -1.18
N CYS A 129 -26.89 -12.63 -0.71
CA CYS A 129 -26.50 -13.30 0.51
C CYS A 129 -25.69 -12.36 1.41
N SER A 130 -25.79 -12.54 2.72
CA SER A 130 -24.91 -11.89 3.68
C SER A 130 -23.50 -12.48 3.59
N ASP A 131 -22.49 -11.62 3.50
CA ASP A 131 -21.08 -11.96 3.43
C ASP A 131 -20.24 -11.03 4.34
N ALA A 132 -20.63 -10.95 5.61
CA ALA A 132 -19.96 -10.08 6.58
C ALA A 132 -18.49 -10.42 6.83
N GLU A 133 -18.04 -11.60 6.43
CA GLU A 133 -16.64 -12.05 6.53
C GLU A 133 -15.83 -11.71 5.26
N GLY A 134 -16.48 -11.21 4.19
CA GLY A 134 -15.83 -10.85 2.94
C GLY A 134 -15.25 -12.03 2.17
N LEU A 135 -15.86 -13.20 2.27
CA LEU A 135 -15.39 -14.42 1.61
C LEU A 135 -15.40 -14.33 0.09
N THR A 136 -16.21 -13.40 -0.47
CA THR A 136 -16.36 -13.22 -1.92
C THR A 136 -15.64 -11.99 -2.47
N ASP A 137 -14.91 -11.25 -1.65
CA ASP A 137 -14.31 -9.96 -2.05
C ASP A 137 -13.46 -10.05 -3.33
N ASP A 138 -12.71 -11.14 -3.49
CA ASP A 138 -11.82 -11.36 -4.62
C ASP A 138 -12.46 -12.12 -5.80
N TYR A 139 -13.76 -12.45 -5.73
CA TYR A 139 -14.40 -13.30 -6.74
C TYR A 139 -15.33 -12.56 -7.70
N ILE A 140 -15.33 -11.23 -7.72
CA ILE A 140 -16.18 -10.46 -8.63
C ILE A 140 -15.97 -10.90 -10.10
N GLY A 141 -17.04 -11.25 -10.76
CA GLY A 141 -17.03 -11.72 -12.15
C GLY A 141 -16.73 -13.21 -12.34
N LEU A 142 -16.26 -13.91 -11.30
CA LEU A 142 -16.00 -15.35 -11.40
C LEU A 142 -17.28 -16.17 -11.23
N ASP A 143 -17.35 -17.30 -11.94
CA ASP A 143 -18.36 -18.34 -11.72
C ASP A 143 -17.94 -19.18 -10.51
N VAL A 144 -18.75 -19.16 -9.45
CA VAL A 144 -18.42 -19.77 -8.15
C VAL A 144 -19.46 -20.82 -7.74
N ILE A 145 -19.03 -21.70 -6.85
CA ILE A 145 -19.89 -22.54 -6.02
C ILE A 145 -19.85 -21.93 -4.61
N ALA A 146 -21.00 -21.65 -4.04
CA ALA A 146 -21.10 -21.14 -2.69
C ALA A 146 -22.06 -22.00 -1.87
N TYR A 147 -21.70 -22.23 -0.61
CA TYR A 147 -22.54 -22.85 0.39
C TYR A 147 -23.12 -21.78 1.29
N ILE A 148 -24.44 -21.70 1.31
CA ILE A 148 -25.18 -20.70 2.08
C ILE A 148 -25.95 -21.38 3.20
N ASN A 149 -25.96 -20.77 4.39
CA ASN A 149 -26.83 -21.17 5.49
C ASN A 149 -28.16 -20.42 5.37
N ILE A 150 -29.27 -21.17 5.33
CA ILE A 150 -30.61 -20.64 5.17
C ILE A 150 -31.44 -20.73 6.46
N ASP A 151 -30.83 -21.08 7.61
CA ASP A 151 -31.51 -21.16 8.90
C ASP A 151 -31.69 -19.79 9.52
N ASN A 152 -32.37 -18.91 8.82
CA ASN A 152 -32.73 -17.64 9.44
C ASN A 152 -34.24 -17.49 9.53
N ARG A 153 -34.82 -18.05 10.61
CA ARG A 153 -36.27 -17.97 10.90
C ARG A 153 -36.75 -16.55 11.20
N ALA A 154 -35.84 -15.57 11.30
CA ALA A 154 -36.14 -14.21 11.70
C ALA A 154 -35.82 -13.15 10.62
N SER A 155 -34.99 -13.46 9.63
CA SER A 155 -34.66 -12.59 8.49
C SER A 155 -34.46 -13.44 7.23
N ASP A 156 -34.81 -12.91 6.08
CA ASP A 156 -34.60 -13.56 4.78
C ASP A 156 -33.10 -13.51 4.33
N ASP A 157 -32.19 -13.34 5.28
CA ASP A 157 -30.76 -13.19 5.02
C ASP A 157 -30.08 -14.56 4.97
N PHE A 158 -29.78 -15.01 3.78
CA PHE A 158 -28.93 -16.18 3.55
C PHE A 158 -27.48 -15.79 3.81
N LYS A 159 -26.77 -16.56 4.68
CA LYS A 159 -25.35 -16.28 4.99
C LYS A 159 -24.43 -17.18 4.18
N VAL A 160 -23.44 -16.59 3.50
CA VAL A 160 -22.34 -17.33 2.87
C VAL A 160 -21.50 -17.99 3.97
N VAL A 161 -21.28 -19.30 3.85
CA VAL A 161 -20.45 -20.09 4.76
C VAL A 161 -19.11 -20.46 4.10
N TYR A 162 -19.17 -20.73 2.80
CA TYR A 162 -17.99 -21.06 2.01
C TYR A 162 -18.23 -20.71 0.55
N VAL A 163 -17.18 -20.31 -0.14
CA VAL A 163 -17.21 -20.04 -1.57
C VAL A 163 -15.90 -20.48 -2.22
N ALA A 164 -15.98 -21.01 -3.43
CA ALA A 164 -14.82 -21.37 -4.24
C ALA A 164 -15.11 -21.15 -5.73
N PRO A 165 -14.09 -20.83 -6.53
CA PRO A 165 -14.22 -20.82 -7.98
C PRO A 165 -14.67 -22.19 -8.50
N LYS A 166 -15.61 -22.19 -9.43
CA LYS A 166 -16.13 -23.42 -10.03
C LYS A 166 -15.06 -24.12 -10.85
N PRO A 167 -14.85 -25.45 -10.68
CA PRO A 167 -13.86 -26.21 -11.43
C PRO A 167 -14.07 -26.09 -12.95
N ASN A 168 -12.96 -26.05 -13.71
CA ASN A 168 -12.96 -25.95 -15.19
C ASN A 168 -13.68 -24.70 -15.75
N ARG A 169 -13.78 -23.65 -14.95
CA ARG A 169 -14.28 -22.33 -15.30
C ARG A 169 -13.21 -21.29 -14.99
N ASN A 170 -13.49 -20.03 -15.30
CA ASN A 170 -12.72 -18.88 -14.80
C ASN A 170 -11.26 -18.85 -15.30
N ASP A 171 -11.04 -18.77 -16.62
CA ASP A 171 -9.73 -18.41 -17.13
C ASP A 171 -9.49 -16.90 -16.88
N VAL A 172 -8.51 -16.60 -16.01
CA VAL A 172 -8.21 -15.25 -15.57
C VAL A 172 -6.81 -14.86 -16.01
N THR A 173 -6.71 -13.79 -16.79
CA THR A 173 -5.43 -13.22 -17.22
C THR A 173 -5.28 -11.80 -16.68
N ILE A 174 -4.21 -11.55 -15.91
CA ILE A 174 -3.85 -10.22 -15.42
C ILE A 174 -2.78 -9.63 -16.32
N ILE A 175 -3.04 -8.45 -16.88
CA ILE A 175 -2.17 -7.77 -17.84
C ILE A 175 -1.74 -6.43 -17.22
N PRO A 176 -0.43 -6.17 -17.01
CA PRO A 176 0.04 -4.84 -16.65
C PRO A 176 -0.44 -3.80 -17.67
N GLY A 177 -0.91 -2.65 -17.20
CA GLY A 177 -1.52 -1.65 -18.07
C GLY A 177 -0.61 -1.16 -19.19
N GLU A 178 0.68 -1.05 -18.94
CA GLU A 178 1.71 -0.67 -19.91
C GLU A 178 1.95 -1.70 -21.02
N ASN A 179 1.63 -2.97 -20.75
CA ASN A 179 1.75 -4.04 -21.76
C ASN A 179 0.63 -3.99 -22.79
N ILE A 180 -0.41 -3.17 -22.57
CA ILE A 180 -1.55 -3.11 -23.48
C ILE A 180 -1.22 -2.22 -24.67
N VAL A 181 -1.27 -2.80 -25.85
CA VAL A 181 -1.01 -2.12 -27.12
C VAL A 181 -2.26 -1.38 -27.61
N SER A 182 -3.42 -2.04 -27.54
CA SER A 182 -4.70 -1.48 -27.95
C SER A 182 -5.85 -2.34 -27.44
N GLY A 183 -7.02 -1.73 -27.27
CA GLY A 183 -8.27 -2.42 -26.97
C GLY A 183 -9.43 -1.79 -27.73
N ASP A 184 -10.41 -2.60 -28.08
CA ASP A 184 -11.66 -2.22 -28.72
C ASP A 184 -12.82 -3.08 -28.18
N LEU A 185 -14.05 -2.91 -28.67
CA LEU A 185 -15.22 -3.73 -28.28
C LEU A 185 -15.09 -5.22 -28.62
N SER A 186 -14.09 -5.62 -29.38
CA SER A 186 -13.96 -7.01 -29.86
C SER A 186 -12.78 -7.74 -29.26
N SER A 187 -11.80 -7.01 -28.72
CA SER A 187 -10.52 -7.61 -28.31
C SER A 187 -9.59 -6.67 -27.59
N ILE A 188 -8.66 -7.24 -26.86
CA ILE A 188 -7.48 -6.57 -26.31
C ILE A 188 -6.22 -7.17 -26.91
N LYS A 189 -5.26 -6.31 -27.29
CA LYS A 189 -3.95 -6.70 -27.79
C LYS A 189 -2.89 -6.25 -26.79
N TYR A 190 -2.01 -7.17 -26.39
CA TYR A 190 -1.03 -6.93 -25.33
C TYR A 190 0.26 -7.71 -25.54
N TYR A 191 1.33 -7.30 -24.85
CA TYR A 191 2.57 -8.07 -24.72
C TYR A 191 2.53 -8.87 -23.41
N GLU A 192 2.92 -10.15 -23.46
CA GLU A 192 3.13 -10.92 -22.21
C GLU A 192 4.35 -10.41 -21.43
N ASP A 193 5.36 -10.02 -22.18
CA ASP A 193 6.62 -9.49 -21.70
C ASP A 193 7.05 -8.40 -22.69
N LEU A 194 7.40 -7.23 -22.19
CA LEU A 194 7.86 -6.10 -23.00
C LEU A 194 9.17 -6.38 -23.74
N GLU A 195 10.00 -7.30 -23.21
CA GLU A 195 11.23 -7.75 -23.86
C GLU A 195 10.94 -8.60 -25.12
N ASN A 196 9.79 -9.27 -25.15
CA ASN A 196 9.34 -10.09 -26.27
C ASN A 196 8.39 -9.29 -27.17
N SER A 197 8.86 -8.84 -28.32
CA SER A 197 8.09 -8.06 -29.30
C SER A 197 6.86 -8.78 -29.92
N ARG A 198 6.45 -9.93 -29.38
CA ARG A 198 5.32 -10.70 -29.88
C ARG A 198 4.06 -10.40 -29.08
N SER A 199 3.16 -9.61 -29.69
CA SER A 199 1.86 -9.33 -29.07
C SER A 199 0.90 -10.51 -29.18
N LYS A 200 0.13 -10.74 -28.11
CA LYS A 200 -1.04 -11.62 -28.07
C LYS A 200 -2.33 -10.84 -28.27
N LYS A 201 -3.37 -11.54 -28.67
CA LYS A 201 -4.72 -10.98 -28.84
C LYS A 201 -5.72 -11.88 -28.12
N MET A 202 -6.46 -11.31 -27.15
CA MET A 202 -7.61 -11.93 -26.51
C MET A 202 -8.88 -11.37 -27.14
N ARG A 203 -9.83 -12.24 -27.46
CA ARG A 203 -11.11 -11.85 -28.05
C ARG A 203 -12.17 -11.73 -26.97
N PHE A 204 -13.00 -10.73 -27.11
CA PHE A 204 -14.15 -10.55 -26.23
C PHE A 204 -15.35 -11.36 -26.72
N ASP A 205 -16.26 -11.66 -25.81
CA ASP A 205 -17.57 -12.21 -26.18
C ASP A 205 -18.43 -11.16 -26.89
N GLN A 206 -19.63 -11.51 -27.33
CA GLN A 206 -20.48 -10.64 -28.13
C GLN A 206 -20.89 -9.36 -27.36
N HIS A 207 -21.06 -9.46 -26.05
CA HIS A 207 -21.41 -8.37 -25.14
C HIS A 207 -20.52 -8.40 -23.91
N PRO A 208 -19.25 -7.98 -24.05
CA PRO A 208 -18.33 -7.99 -22.92
C PRO A 208 -18.75 -6.95 -21.89
N ASP A 209 -18.57 -7.30 -20.64
CA ASP A 209 -18.81 -6.41 -19.52
C ASP A 209 -17.52 -5.69 -19.10
N MET A 210 -17.63 -4.53 -18.46
CA MET A 210 -16.48 -3.77 -17.99
C MET A 210 -16.71 -3.16 -16.63
N ILE A 211 -15.74 -3.31 -15.77
CA ILE A 211 -15.63 -2.58 -14.50
C ILE A 211 -14.38 -1.70 -14.58
N TYR A 212 -14.54 -0.39 -14.37
CA TYR A 212 -13.43 0.55 -14.26
C TYR A 212 -13.40 1.15 -12.87
N ASN A 213 -12.31 0.91 -12.15
CA ASN A 213 -12.11 1.35 -10.77
C ASN A 213 -13.36 1.10 -9.90
N GLY A 214 -13.80 -0.17 -9.86
CA GLY A 214 -14.92 -0.64 -9.05
C GLY A 214 -16.31 -0.33 -9.58
N LYS A 215 -16.44 0.43 -10.67
CA LYS A 215 -17.73 0.80 -11.22
C LYS A 215 -18.01 0.15 -12.57
N GLY A 216 -19.13 -0.56 -12.65
CA GLY A 216 -19.62 -1.12 -13.92
C GLY A 216 -19.85 -0.05 -14.98
N CYS A 217 -19.36 -0.27 -16.17
CA CYS A 217 -19.42 0.68 -17.28
C CYS A 217 -20.51 0.32 -18.29
N THR A 218 -21.52 1.16 -18.40
CA THR A 218 -22.54 1.07 -19.44
C THR A 218 -22.67 2.44 -20.15
N PRO A 219 -22.27 2.55 -21.43
CA PRO A 219 -21.67 1.52 -22.30
C PRO A 219 -20.22 1.17 -21.92
N PHE A 220 -19.71 0.10 -22.51
CA PHE A 220 -18.29 -0.30 -22.42
C PHE A 220 -17.37 0.85 -22.86
N LYS A 221 -16.30 1.13 -22.10
CA LYS A 221 -15.40 2.26 -22.31
C LYS A 221 -14.08 1.81 -22.92
N GLU A 222 -14.01 1.77 -24.25
CA GLU A 222 -12.80 1.37 -24.99
C GLU A 222 -11.59 2.26 -24.66
N ASP A 223 -11.83 3.55 -24.42
CA ASP A 223 -10.80 4.54 -24.09
C ASP A 223 -10.07 4.25 -22.77
N LYS A 224 -10.65 3.37 -21.93
CA LYS A 224 -10.07 2.93 -20.67
C LYS A 224 -9.24 1.65 -20.78
N LEU A 225 -9.13 1.05 -21.97
CA LEU A 225 -8.35 -0.16 -22.18
C LEU A 225 -6.88 0.08 -22.54
N ALA A 226 -6.48 1.28 -22.86
CA ALA A 226 -5.12 1.59 -23.28
C ALA A 226 -4.58 2.85 -22.59
N GLY A 227 -3.25 2.93 -22.48
CA GLY A 227 -2.58 4.07 -21.85
C GLY A 227 -2.56 4.02 -20.32
N ILE A 228 -2.89 2.89 -19.71
CA ILE A 228 -2.83 2.69 -18.26
C ILE A 228 -1.37 2.57 -17.84
N LYS A 229 -0.86 3.60 -17.18
CA LYS A 229 0.55 3.65 -16.76
C LYS A 229 0.79 3.11 -15.34
N ASN A 230 -0.23 3.12 -14.50
CA ASN A 230 -0.14 2.68 -13.11
C ASN A 230 -1.35 1.83 -12.77
N GLY A 231 -1.29 0.56 -13.11
CA GLY A 231 -2.41 -0.34 -12.90
C GLY A 231 -2.34 -1.58 -13.77
N TYR A 232 -3.44 -2.31 -13.82
CA TYR A 232 -3.57 -3.53 -14.60
C TYR A 232 -5.00 -3.74 -15.12
N VAL A 233 -5.10 -4.62 -16.10
CA VAL A 233 -6.37 -5.11 -16.63
C VAL A 233 -6.47 -6.59 -16.29
N THR A 234 -7.56 -6.96 -15.63
CA THR A 234 -7.93 -8.36 -15.41
C THR A 234 -8.99 -8.76 -16.44
N ALA A 235 -8.65 -9.69 -17.31
CA ALA A 235 -9.53 -10.27 -18.31
C ALA A 235 -10.04 -11.62 -17.81
N ILE A 236 -11.36 -11.80 -17.75
CA ILE A 236 -12.02 -12.99 -17.20
C ILE A 236 -12.88 -13.64 -18.30
N ASP A 237 -12.61 -14.92 -18.56
CA ASP A 237 -13.45 -15.85 -19.29
C ASP A 237 -14.10 -16.78 -18.25
N SER A 238 -15.29 -16.41 -17.78
CA SER A 238 -15.92 -17.07 -16.64
C SER A 238 -16.53 -18.42 -16.99
N ASP A 239 -16.85 -18.67 -18.26
CA ASP A 239 -17.42 -19.91 -18.74
C ASP A 239 -16.41 -20.81 -19.48
N ASN A 240 -15.14 -20.32 -19.60
CA ASN A 240 -14.01 -21.00 -20.23
C ASN A 240 -14.28 -21.40 -21.71
N ASN A 241 -14.94 -20.50 -22.45
CA ASN A 241 -15.27 -20.70 -23.87
C ASN A 241 -14.16 -20.14 -24.80
N GLY A 242 -13.10 -19.53 -24.25
CA GLY A 242 -12.00 -18.91 -24.99
C GLY A 242 -12.27 -17.46 -25.40
N ARG A 243 -13.29 -16.80 -24.79
CA ARG A 243 -13.65 -15.41 -24.99
C ARG A 243 -13.84 -14.72 -23.65
N ILE A 244 -13.42 -13.49 -23.58
CA ILE A 244 -13.51 -12.69 -22.35
C ILE A 244 -14.92 -12.15 -22.17
N ASP A 245 -15.54 -12.48 -21.04
CA ASP A 245 -16.85 -12.02 -20.62
C ASP A 245 -16.80 -10.68 -19.86
N LEU A 246 -15.73 -10.51 -19.07
CA LEU A 246 -15.56 -9.35 -18.21
C LEU A 246 -14.13 -8.83 -18.25
N VAL A 247 -14.01 -7.52 -18.33
CA VAL A 247 -12.74 -6.80 -18.18
C VAL A 247 -12.81 -5.91 -16.96
N ILE A 248 -11.91 -6.10 -16.01
CA ILE A 248 -11.75 -5.22 -14.85
C ILE A 248 -10.49 -4.39 -15.05
N VAL A 249 -10.62 -3.07 -14.98
CA VAL A 249 -9.52 -2.11 -15.08
C VAL A 249 -9.33 -1.46 -13.73
N ASP A 250 -8.17 -1.70 -13.13
CA ASP A 250 -7.70 -1.00 -11.95
C ASP A 250 -6.59 -0.03 -12.36
N GLU A 251 -6.88 1.26 -12.37
CA GLU A 251 -5.94 2.34 -12.63
C GLU A 251 -5.76 3.18 -11.38
N TYR A 252 -4.51 3.32 -10.91
CA TYR A 252 -4.20 3.93 -9.63
C TYR A 252 -3.54 5.29 -9.77
N VAL A 253 -3.81 6.15 -8.80
CA VAL A 253 -3.11 7.41 -8.55
C VAL A 253 -2.29 7.24 -7.29
N ASP A 254 -0.98 7.49 -7.36
CA ASP A 254 -0.09 7.37 -6.22
C ASP A 254 -0.12 8.63 -5.35
N TYR A 255 -0.11 8.44 -4.04
CA TYR A 255 -0.02 9.44 -3.00
C TYR A 255 1.15 9.10 -2.08
N PHE A 256 1.99 10.07 -1.76
CA PHE A 256 2.99 9.94 -0.70
C PHE A 256 2.46 10.60 0.58
N VAL A 257 2.09 9.78 1.55
CA VAL A 257 1.39 10.24 2.75
C VAL A 257 2.27 11.11 3.62
N SER A 258 1.95 12.40 3.72
CA SER A 258 2.59 13.33 4.64
C SER A 258 1.97 13.30 6.03
N TYR A 259 0.64 13.34 6.10
CA TYR A 259 -0.11 13.43 7.34
C TYR A 259 -1.46 12.71 7.23
N ILE A 260 -1.92 12.15 8.35
CA ILE A 260 -3.23 11.50 8.46
C ILE A 260 -3.97 12.08 9.66
N ASP A 261 -5.07 12.77 9.41
CA ASP A 261 -6.03 13.15 10.46
C ASP A 261 -7.06 12.01 10.61
N ARG A 262 -6.82 11.14 11.58
CA ARG A 262 -7.72 10.00 11.84
C ARG A 262 -9.09 10.41 12.36
N SER A 263 -9.18 11.57 13.02
CA SER A 263 -10.44 12.07 13.58
C SER A 263 -11.36 12.64 12.51
N LYS A 264 -10.78 13.19 11.44
CA LYS A 264 -11.50 13.76 10.31
C LYS A 264 -11.43 12.88 9.06
N MET A 265 -10.71 11.74 9.15
CA MET A 265 -10.49 10.82 8.03
C MET A 265 -9.89 11.51 6.80
N ILE A 266 -8.88 12.36 7.03
CA ILE A 266 -8.19 13.10 5.99
C ILE A 266 -6.79 12.52 5.81
N ILE A 267 -6.42 12.22 4.55
CA ILE A 267 -5.06 11.87 4.15
C ILE A 267 -4.51 13.03 3.33
N SER A 268 -3.36 13.56 3.74
CA SER A 268 -2.65 14.61 3.01
C SER A 268 -1.47 14.02 2.26
N ASP A 269 -1.32 14.42 1.00
CA ASP A 269 -0.18 14.08 0.17
C ASP A 269 1.02 14.98 0.48
N MET A 270 2.24 14.45 0.35
CA MET A 270 3.46 15.24 0.51
C MET A 270 3.71 16.14 -0.68
N TYR A 271 3.20 15.74 -1.83
CA TYR A 271 3.31 16.50 -3.07
C TYR A 271 2.01 17.28 -3.32
N SER A 272 1.60 17.47 -4.52
CA SER A 272 0.50 18.41 -4.83
C SER A 272 -0.84 17.76 -5.15
N ASN A 273 -1.02 16.48 -4.80
CA ASN A 273 -2.35 15.88 -4.94
C ASN A 273 -3.34 16.48 -3.93
N PRO A 274 -4.61 16.65 -4.30
CA PRO A 274 -5.64 17.06 -3.36
C PRO A 274 -5.77 16.08 -2.20
N ASN A 275 -6.02 16.59 -1.00
CA ASN A 275 -6.27 15.73 0.15
C ASN A 275 -7.44 14.78 -0.10
N ILE A 276 -7.28 13.54 0.33
CA ILE A 276 -8.36 12.56 0.36
C ILE A 276 -9.14 12.80 1.64
N CYS A 277 -10.43 13.15 1.51
CA CYS A 277 -11.34 13.34 2.64
C CYS A 277 -12.42 12.26 2.56
N LEU A 278 -12.48 11.40 3.55
CA LEU A 278 -13.42 10.27 3.62
C LEU A 278 -14.46 10.53 4.73
N SER A 279 -15.65 9.94 4.60
CA SER A 279 -16.61 9.80 5.68
C SER A 279 -16.57 8.37 6.24
N GLU A 280 -17.21 8.14 7.39
CA GLU A 280 -17.36 6.78 7.94
C GLU A 280 -18.04 5.85 6.95
N SER A 281 -19.09 6.32 6.29
CA SER A 281 -19.82 5.55 5.27
C SER A 281 -19.03 5.30 3.98
N ASP A 282 -18.01 6.10 3.68
CA ASP A 282 -17.12 5.86 2.54
C ASP A 282 -16.10 4.76 2.87
N ILE A 283 -15.57 4.76 4.11
CA ILE A 283 -14.57 3.77 4.53
C ILE A 283 -15.12 2.35 4.48
N GLU A 284 -16.39 2.14 4.83
CA GLU A 284 -17.06 0.84 4.74
C GLU A 284 -17.13 0.29 3.31
N LYS A 285 -17.03 1.18 2.30
CA LYS A 285 -17.08 0.83 0.87
C LYS A 285 -15.72 0.77 0.20
N ILE A 286 -14.64 0.99 0.96
CA ILE A 286 -13.27 1.01 0.42
C ILE A 286 -12.54 -0.24 0.86
N SER A 287 -12.03 -1.00 -0.11
CA SER A 287 -11.12 -2.10 0.15
C SER A 287 -9.70 -1.55 0.29
N ILE A 288 -9.09 -1.73 1.47
CA ILE A 288 -7.72 -1.27 1.74
C ILE A 288 -6.83 -2.51 1.94
N TYR A 289 -5.76 -2.61 1.15
CA TYR A 289 -4.85 -3.75 1.18
C TYR A 289 -3.42 -3.31 1.41
N ARG A 290 -2.65 -4.16 2.11
CA ARG A 290 -1.19 -4.12 2.17
C ARG A 290 -0.67 -5.46 1.63
N GLY A 291 -0.21 -5.47 0.38
CA GLY A 291 0.02 -6.71 -0.34
C GLY A 291 -1.29 -7.48 -0.56
N SER A 292 -1.38 -8.70 -0.03
CA SER A 292 -2.61 -9.52 -0.03
C SER A 292 -3.50 -9.29 1.19
N ASP A 293 -3.00 -8.63 2.24
CA ASP A 293 -3.70 -8.53 3.51
C ASP A 293 -4.66 -7.32 3.51
N LYS A 294 -5.93 -7.56 3.79
CA LYS A 294 -6.91 -6.51 4.02
C LYS A 294 -6.63 -5.83 5.37
N ILE A 295 -6.52 -4.52 5.36
CA ILE A 295 -6.21 -3.70 6.54
C ILE A 295 -7.26 -2.61 6.76
N SER A 296 -7.26 -2.01 7.94
CA SER A 296 -8.14 -0.89 8.26
C SER A 296 -7.51 0.47 7.89
N PHE A 297 -8.34 1.51 7.79
CA PHE A 297 -7.86 2.89 7.61
C PHE A 297 -6.89 3.31 8.74
N GLY A 298 -7.11 2.81 9.96
CA GLY A 298 -6.26 3.08 11.11
C GLY A 298 -4.81 2.56 10.98
N ASP A 299 -4.59 1.56 10.12
CA ASP A 299 -3.29 0.92 9.92
C ASP A 299 -2.40 1.65 8.90
N ILE A 300 -2.94 2.65 8.18
CA ILE A 300 -2.16 3.48 7.25
C ILE A 300 -1.20 4.36 8.04
N LYS A 301 0.06 4.42 7.60
CA LYS A 301 1.12 5.22 8.25
C LYS A 301 1.53 6.41 7.40
N SER A 302 2.09 7.44 8.05
CA SER A 302 2.82 8.49 7.33
C SER A 302 4.03 7.89 6.58
N LYS A 303 4.41 8.50 5.47
CA LYS A 303 5.45 8.00 4.53
C LYS A 303 5.14 6.66 3.85
N SER A 304 3.90 6.16 3.92
CA SER A 304 3.45 5.11 3.03
C SER A 304 3.16 5.68 1.64
N ILE A 305 3.30 4.85 0.61
CA ILE A 305 2.74 5.13 -0.71
C ILE A 305 1.35 4.49 -0.77
N LEU A 306 0.36 5.29 -1.11
CA LEU A 306 -0.98 4.81 -1.39
C LEU A 306 -1.21 4.85 -2.89
N SER A 307 -1.56 3.72 -3.48
CA SER A 307 -2.06 3.66 -4.85
C SER A 307 -3.58 3.57 -4.77
N VAL A 308 -4.26 4.62 -5.23
CA VAL A 308 -5.69 4.85 -5.01
C VAL A 308 -6.45 4.70 -6.31
N ALA A 309 -7.42 3.78 -6.36
CA ALA A 309 -8.34 3.62 -7.47
C ALA A 309 -9.68 4.32 -7.17
N ALA A 310 -10.12 5.18 -8.09
CA ALA A 310 -11.34 5.95 -7.98
C ALA A 310 -12.12 5.98 -9.30
N ASP A 311 -13.45 6.04 -9.21
CA ASP A 311 -14.34 5.90 -10.39
C ASP A 311 -14.34 7.13 -11.32
N VAL A 312 -13.99 8.30 -10.82
CA VAL A 312 -13.87 9.53 -11.63
C VAL A 312 -12.46 10.08 -11.55
N THR A 313 -11.77 10.03 -12.67
CA THR A 313 -10.45 10.59 -12.84
C THR A 313 -10.47 11.64 -13.96
N ALA A 314 -9.57 12.59 -13.89
CA ALA A 314 -9.35 13.59 -14.92
C ALA A 314 -7.87 13.59 -15.32
N ILE A 315 -7.59 13.88 -16.58
CA ILE A 315 -6.22 14.08 -17.07
C ILE A 315 -5.85 15.54 -16.89
N ASP A 316 -4.76 15.81 -16.18
CA ASP A 316 -4.26 17.18 -16.00
C ASP A 316 -3.52 17.70 -17.26
N SER A 317 -3.08 18.97 -17.22
CA SER A 317 -2.35 19.61 -18.34
C SER A 317 -1.04 18.92 -18.73
N ASN A 318 -0.51 18.06 -17.85
CA ASN A 318 0.73 17.31 -18.06
C ASN A 318 0.46 15.86 -18.54
N GLY A 319 -0.80 15.52 -18.81
CA GLY A 319 -1.20 14.19 -19.25
C GLY A 319 -1.27 13.15 -18.12
N ILE A 320 -1.34 13.58 -16.86
CA ILE A 320 -1.36 12.72 -15.70
C ILE A 320 -2.78 12.56 -15.17
N VAL A 321 -3.14 11.33 -14.86
CA VAL A 321 -4.44 11.00 -14.27
C VAL A 321 -4.49 11.51 -12.83
N ARG A 322 -5.54 12.24 -12.50
CA ARG A 322 -5.83 12.78 -11.16
C ARG A 322 -7.21 12.36 -10.69
N ILE A 323 -7.37 12.17 -9.39
CA ILE A 323 -8.67 11.91 -8.81
C ILE A 323 -9.44 13.23 -8.61
N ASP A 324 -10.68 13.30 -9.11
CA ASP A 324 -11.58 14.38 -8.74
C ASP A 324 -12.21 14.08 -7.38
N THR A 325 -11.52 14.43 -6.31
CA THR A 325 -11.92 14.13 -4.92
C THR A 325 -13.28 14.70 -4.50
N LYS A 326 -13.89 15.54 -5.32
CA LYS A 326 -15.25 16.08 -5.06
C LYS A 326 -16.37 15.25 -5.69
N LYS A 327 -16.04 14.43 -6.69
CA LYS A 327 -17.01 13.68 -7.49
C LYS A 327 -16.75 12.20 -7.50
N SER A 328 -15.53 11.76 -7.13
CA SER A 328 -15.14 10.37 -7.17
C SER A 328 -15.52 9.62 -5.92
N SER A 329 -15.94 8.39 -6.10
CA SER A 329 -15.90 7.37 -5.06
C SER A 329 -14.58 6.61 -5.19
N ILE A 330 -13.85 6.50 -4.09
CA ILE A 330 -12.67 5.63 -3.99
C ILE A 330 -13.18 4.24 -3.66
N TYR A 331 -12.70 3.24 -4.39
CA TYR A 331 -13.13 1.88 -4.15
C TYR A 331 -12.03 0.97 -3.62
N LYS A 332 -10.75 1.26 -3.96
CA LYS A 332 -9.61 0.43 -3.58
C LYS A 332 -8.39 1.30 -3.26
N ILE A 333 -7.68 0.94 -2.21
CA ILE A 333 -6.39 1.54 -1.86
C ILE A 333 -5.38 0.41 -1.64
N GLN A 334 -4.28 0.45 -2.38
CA GLN A 334 -3.12 -0.40 -2.15
C GLN A 334 -2.09 0.40 -1.35
N VAL A 335 -1.70 -0.12 -0.19
CA VAL A 335 -0.73 0.51 0.71
C VAL A 335 0.62 -0.16 0.56
N SER A 336 1.65 0.60 0.23
CA SER A 336 3.02 0.13 0.22
C SER A 336 3.84 0.85 1.29
N GLU A 337 4.53 0.09 2.11
CA GLU A 337 5.53 0.55 3.08
C GLU A 337 6.94 0.13 2.64
N GLN A 338 7.10 -0.25 1.36
CA GLN A 338 8.39 -0.67 0.81
C GLN A 338 9.33 0.52 0.66
N VAL A 339 10.49 0.41 1.29
CA VAL A 339 11.51 1.45 1.31
C VAL A 339 12.85 0.83 0.90
N LEU A 340 13.56 1.53 0.03
CA LEU A 340 14.90 1.19 -0.40
C LEU A 340 15.82 2.37 -0.11
N SER A 341 16.95 2.13 0.54
CA SER A 341 18.01 3.15 0.73
C SER A 341 19.25 2.74 -0.02
N GLY A 342 19.83 3.67 -0.79
CA GLY A 342 21.00 3.36 -1.57
C GLY A 342 21.50 4.53 -2.41
N VAL A 343 22.64 4.35 -3.06
CA VAL A 343 23.26 5.35 -3.92
C VAL A 343 22.65 5.29 -5.31
N LEU A 344 22.17 6.44 -5.81
CA LEU A 344 21.75 6.56 -7.20
C LEU A 344 22.95 6.50 -8.13
N ASN A 345 23.12 5.39 -8.85
CA ASN A 345 24.26 5.18 -9.75
C ASN A 345 23.99 5.68 -11.17
N ARG A 346 22.75 5.57 -11.63
CA ARG A 346 22.32 5.97 -12.98
C ARG A 346 20.88 6.50 -12.95
N SER A 347 20.60 7.49 -13.77
CA SER A 347 19.26 8.02 -14.02
C SER A 347 19.01 8.06 -15.53
N SER A 348 17.88 7.52 -15.94
CA SER A 348 17.33 7.65 -17.30
C SER A 348 15.89 8.12 -17.22
N ASP A 349 15.22 8.29 -18.37
CA ASP A 349 13.87 8.84 -18.42
C ASP A 349 12.81 8.05 -17.63
N GLU A 350 13.00 6.74 -17.45
CA GLU A 350 12.03 5.89 -16.76
C GLU A 350 12.66 5.04 -15.64
N ILE A 351 13.99 4.95 -15.57
CA ILE A 351 14.70 4.00 -14.69
C ILE A 351 15.73 4.71 -13.83
N TYR A 352 15.76 4.36 -12.55
CA TYR A 352 16.86 4.65 -11.63
C TYR A 352 17.61 3.37 -11.29
N SER A 353 18.95 3.42 -11.43
CA SER A 353 19.84 2.35 -10.93
C SER A 353 20.32 2.71 -9.53
N ILE A 354 19.98 1.89 -8.54
CA ILE A 354 20.28 2.11 -7.13
C ILE A 354 21.10 0.92 -6.66
N ASP A 355 22.31 1.19 -6.21
CA ASP A 355 23.29 0.17 -5.83
C ASP A 355 23.45 -0.97 -6.87
N GLY A 356 23.31 -0.62 -8.16
CA GLY A 356 23.44 -1.53 -9.30
C GLY A 356 22.18 -2.31 -9.67
N MET A 357 21.06 -2.09 -8.99
CA MET A 357 19.75 -2.63 -9.35
C MET A 357 18.89 -1.57 -10.01
N ASP A 358 18.19 -1.93 -11.07
CA ASP A 358 17.34 -1.03 -11.84
C ASP A 358 15.90 -1.06 -11.31
N PHE A 359 15.32 0.13 -11.13
CA PHE A 359 13.94 0.34 -10.69
C PHE A 359 13.24 1.32 -11.63
N GLU A 360 12.04 0.98 -12.05
CA GLU A 360 11.19 1.89 -12.79
C GLU A 360 10.67 3.01 -11.89
N ARG A 361 10.42 4.17 -12.48
CA ARG A 361 9.77 5.29 -11.80
C ARG A 361 8.27 5.26 -12.05
N SER A 362 7.49 5.56 -11.03
CA SER A 362 6.07 5.82 -11.19
C SER A 362 5.85 7.11 -11.97
N CYS A 363 4.86 7.14 -12.85
CA CYS A 363 4.48 8.35 -13.60
C CYS A 363 4.12 9.55 -12.70
N TYR A 364 3.77 9.28 -11.45
CA TYR A 364 3.45 10.33 -10.45
C TYR A 364 4.69 10.92 -9.81
N PHE A 365 5.78 10.17 -9.71
CA PHE A 365 7.04 10.65 -9.18
C PHE A 365 7.61 11.82 -9.99
N ASP A 366 7.65 11.69 -11.30
CA ASP A 366 8.16 12.72 -12.18
C ASP A 366 7.33 14.02 -12.11
N ASN A 367 6.01 13.86 -11.96
CA ASN A 367 5.11 15.00 -11.81
C ASN A 367 5.34 15.75 -10.49
N ALA A 368 5.56 15.04 -9.39
CA ALA A 368 5.86 15.64 -8.10
C ALA A 368 7.15 16.47 -8.14
N ILE A 369 8.19 15.96 -8.80
CA ILE A 369 9.46 16.68 -8.98
C ILE A 369 9.28 17.96 -9.82
N TYR A 370 8.52 17.89 -10.91
CA TYR A 370 8.31 19.04 -11.79
C TYR A 370 7.42 20.12 -11.18
N LEU A 371 6.39 19.77 -10.45
CA LEU A 371 5.42 20.72 -9.90
C LEU A 371 5.96 21.54 -8.73
N GLU A 372 6.87 20.99 -7.94
CA GLU A 372 7.38 21.65 -6.74
C GLU A 372 8.76 22.29 -6.91
N ASN A 373 9.29 22.39 -8.14
CA ASN A 373 10.69 22.78 -8.38
C ASN A 373 11.69 21.93 -7.57
N ALA A 374 11.32 20.68 -7.27
CA ALA A 374 12.21 19.79 -6.58
C ALA A 374 13.44 19.51 -7.43
N THR A 375 14.60 19.57 -6.82
CA THR A 375 15.86 19.27 -7.51
C THR A 375 15.88 17.79 -7.88
N LEU A 376 16.13 17.50 -9.15
CA LEU A 376 16.33 16.12 -9.61
C LEU A 376 17.40 15.44 -8.76
N PRO A 377 17.20 14.18 -8.37
CA PRO A 377 18.17 13.46 -7.58
C PRO A 377 19.49 13.33 -8.36
N MET A 378 20.60 13.59 -7.66
CA MET A 378 21.94 13.58 -8.25
C MET A 378 22.57 12.19 -8.19
N ILE A 379 23.18 11.78 -9.31
CA ILE A 379 23.97 10.55 -9.37
C ILE A 379 25.13 10.61 -8.37
N GLY A 380 25.41 9.49 -7.69
CA GLY A 380 26.43 9.37 -6.67
C GLY A 380 26.00 9.81 -5.27
N LYS A 381 24.75 10.20 -5.08
CA LYS A 381 24.19 10.54 -3.78
C LYS A 381 23.31 9.44 -3.23
N ASN A 382 23.23 9.38 -1.90
CA ASN A 382 22.43 8.40 -1.19
C ASN A 382 21.01 8.96 -0.92
N TYR A 383 19.99 8.15 -1.20
CA TYR A 383 18.59 8.51 -1.05
C TYR A 383 17.80 7.38 -0.39
N THR A 384 16.67 7.76 0.20
CA THR A 384 15.60 6.84 0.58
C THR A 384 14.53 6.90 -0.51
N PHE A 385 14.25 5.79 -1.14
CA PHE A 385 13.25 5.63 -2.18
C PHE A 385 12.05 4.89 -1.61
N TYR A 386 10.86 5.39 -1.88
CA TYR A 386 9.60 4.79 -1.48
C TYR A 386 8.94 4.18 -2.72
N LEU A 387 8.61 2.89 -2.63
CA LEU A 387 8.07 2.15 -3.75
C LEU A 387 6.54 2.01 -3.63
N ASN A 388 5.83 2.11 -4.74
CA ASN A 388 4.41 1.81 -4.78
C ASN A 388 4.15 0.28 -4.75
N HIS A 389 2.90 -0.13 -4.80
CA HIS A 389 2.50 -1.54 -4.77
C HIS A 389 2.99 -2.36 -5.99
N LEU A 390 3.38 -1.71 -7.09
CA LEU A 390 3.98 -2.33 -8.27
C LEU A 390 5.52 -2.41 -8.19
N GLY A 391 6.13 -1.95 -7.08
CA GLY A 391 7.58 -1.91 -6.91
C GLY A 391 8.26 -0.75 -7.64
N ARG A 392 7.53 0.26 -8.11
CA ARG A 392 8.06 1.44 -8.79
C ARG A 392 8.35 2.56 -7.79
N ILE A 393 9.39 3.34 -8.07
CA ILE A 393 9.74 4.50 -7.26
C ILE A 393 8.65 5.56 -7.39
N ALA A 394 7.93 5.82 -6.29
CA ALA A 394 6.86 6.81 -6.24
C ALA A 394 7.25 8.07 -5.46
N ALA A 395 8.25 7.98 -4.58
CA ALA A 395 8.77 9.12 -3.84
C ALA A 395 10.24 8.93 -3.48
N ILE A 396 10.92 10.05 -3.19
CA ILE A 396 12.32 10.07 -2.81
C ILE A 396 12.54 11.09 -1.68
N GLU A 397 13.31 10.69 -0.69
CA GLU A 397 13.88 11.62 0.29
C GLU A 397 15.40 11.59 0.17
N SER A 398 16.03 12.75 0.15
CA SER A 398 17.47 12.79 0.31
C SER A 398 17.79 12.22 1.68
N ILE A 399 18.64 11.20 1.73
CA ILE A 399 19.37 10.96 2.95
C ILE A 399 20.34 12.14 3.00
N SER A 400 19.96 13.21 3.72
CA SER A 400 20.96 14.17 4.20
C SER A 400 22.06 13.31 4.79
N ASP A 401 23.30 13.52 4.36
CA ASP A 401 24.46 12.76 4.85
C ASP A 401 24.20 12.47 6.33
N ALA A 402 24.02 11.21 6.66
CA ALA A 402 23.41 10.77 7.91
C ALA A 402 24.07 11.52 9.05
N ASN A 403 23.27 12.17 9.86
CA ASN A 403 23.63 12.86 11.10
C ASN A 403 23.99 14.35 11.01
N ILE A 404 23.54 15.13 10.03
CA ILE A 404 23.59 16.58 10.22
C ILE A 404 22.54 16.99 11.24
N ASN A 405 23.00 17.31 12.43
CA ASN A 405 22.19 17.96 13.45
C ASN A 405 22.25 19.46 13.22
N TYR A 406 21.19 20.18 13.55
CA TYR A 406 21.17 21.63 13.50
C TYR A 406 21.13 22.22 14.90
N GLY A 407 21.86 23.31 15.10
CA GLY A 407 21.86 24.02 16.36
C GLY A 407 22.25 25.48 16.21
N LEU A 408 21.69 26.33 17.10
CA LEU A 408 22.09 27.71 17.19
C LEU A 408 23.39 27.79 18.00
N LEU A 409 24.44 28.34 17.39
CA LEU A 409 25.73 28.52 18.04
C LEU A 409 25.63 29.60 19.15
N VAL A 410 25.95 29.20 20.39
CA VAL A 410 25.86 30.05 21.57
C VAL A 410 27.24 30.44 22.09
N LYS A 411 28.19 29.49 22.05
CA LYS A 411 29.54 29.72 22.56
C LYS A 411 30.52 28.76 21.88
N VAL A 412 31.73 29.23 21.66
CA VAL A 412 32.90 28.41 21.36
C VAL A 412 33.93 28.64 22.46
N SER A 413 34.41 27.58 23.05
CA SER A 413 35.48 27.58 24.04
C SER A 413 36.67 26.84 23.49
N THR A 414 37.85 27.33 23.77
CA THR A 414 39.11 26.69 23.41
C THR A 414 39.92 26.50 24.69
N ASP A 415 40.42 25.30 24.93
CA ASP A 415 41.37 25.06 26.03
C ASP A 415 42.77 25.23 25.48
N ASP A 416 43.49 26.23 26.03
CA ASP A 416 44.88 26.56 25.61
C ASP A 416 45.86 25.44 25.99
N LEU A 417 45.47 24.50 26.86
CA LEU A 417 46.33 23.41 27.34
C LEU A 417 46.14 22.10 26.54
N GLU A 418 44.96 21.83 26.06
CA GLU A 418 44.62 20.57 25.35
C GLU A 418 44.38 20.76 23.85
N GLU A 419 44.43 21.98 23.33
CA GLU A 419 44.10 22.34 21.93
C GLU A 419 42.69 21.94 21.49
N ASP A 420 41.80 21.56 22.42
CA ASP A 420 40.46 21.12 22.13
C ASP A 420 39.52 22.31 21.89
N VAL A 421 38.66 22.19 20.91
CA VAL A 421 37.60 23.16 20.59
C VAL A 421 36.26 22.60 21.04
N GLU A 422 35.65 23.24 22.03
CA GLU A 422 34.30 22.93 22.51
C GLU A 422 33.29 23.90 21.92
N VAL A 423 32.20 23.41 21.38
CA VAL A 423 31.11 24.17 20.78
C VAL A 423 29.84 23.96 21.58
N LYS A 424 29.21 25.07 22.04
CA LYS A 424 27.90 25.05 22.73
C LYS A 424 26.79 25.47 21.80
N LEU A 425 25.78 24.63 21.69
CA LEU A 425 24.67 24.79 20.78
C LEU A 425 23.33 24.69 21.51
N ILE A 426 22.33 25.45 21.07
CA ILE A 426 20.94 25.16 21.38
C ILE A 426 20.43 24.29 20.23
N ASN A 427 20.08 23.03 20.53
CA ASN A 427 19.58 22.09 19.53
C ASN A 427 18.13 22.37 19.11
N THR A 428 17.61 21.63 18.14
CA THR A 428 16.22 21.77 17.63
C THR A 428 15.14 21.51 18.69
N ALA A 429 15.48 20.83 19.80
CA ALA A 429 14.60 20.62 20.94
C ALA A 429 14.68 21.77 21.98
N GLY A 430 15.42 22.86 21.70
CA GLY A 430 15.61 23.99 22.60
C GLY A 430 16.55 23.73 23.77
N LYS A 431 17.31 22.63 23.78
CA LYS A 431 18.26 22.28 24.85
C LYS A 431 19.66 22.77 24.53
N LEU A 432 20.32 23.37 25.52
CA LEU A 432 21.72 23.73 25.45
C LEU A 432 22.59 22.46 25.62
N GLN A 433 23.47 22.22 24.67
CA GLN A 433 24.42 21.08 24.66
C GLN A 433 25.81 21.56 24.31
N SER A 434 26.82 20.87 24.85
CA SER A 434 28.24 21.08 24.56
C SER A 434 28.81 19.87 23.82
N PHE A 435 29.63 20.15 22.84
CA PHE A 435 30.28 19.12 22.04
C PHE A 435 31.75 19.49 21.86
N VAL A 436 32.62 18.50 21.94
CA VAL A 436 34.04 18.63 21.58
C VAL A 436 34.19 18.37 20.10
N CYS A 437 35.00 19.13 19.40
CA CYS A 437 35.35 18.87 18.02
C CYS A 437 36.44 17.78 17.93
N ALA A 438 36.31 16.85 16.98
CA ALA A 438 37.40 15.96 16.66
C ALA A 438 38.60 16.74 16.07
N GLU A 439 39.82 16.25 16.21
CA GLU A 439 41.05 16.92 15.73
C GLU A 439 40.97 17.36 14.25
N LYS A 440 40.30 16.55 13.43
CA LYS A 440 40.08 16.82 11.99
C LYS A 440 38.60 16.70 11.68
N ILE A 441 37.98 17.80 11.29
CA ILE A 441 36.58 17.87 10.92
C ILE A 441 36.42 18.33 9.46
N LYS A 442 35.23 18.14 8.89
CA LYS A 442 34.86 18.77 7.64
C LYS A 442 34.19 20.11 7.94
N VAL A 443 34.76 21.22 7.47
CA VAL A 443 34.15 22.56 7.57
C VAL A 443 33.73 22.97 6.17
N ASP A 444 32.43 23.21 6.00
CA ASP A 444 31.82 23.57 4.71
C ASP A 444 32.30 22.67 3.56
N GLY A 445 32.36 21.35 3.84
CA GLY A 445 32.80 20.31 2.91
C GLY A 445 34.31 20.13 2.79
N VAL A 446 35.16 20.99 3.41
CA VAL A 446 36.62 20.93 3.34
C VAL A 446 37.19 20.28 4.62
N ARG A 447 38.04 19.28 4.45
CA ARG A 447 38.70 18.62 5.59
C ARG A 447 39.74 19.55 6.22
N THR A 448 39.54 19.92 7.48
CA THR A 448 40.30 20.94 8.17
C THR A 448 40.72 20.42 9.56
N LYS A 449 41.97 20.66 9.98
CA LYS A 449 42.37 20.51 11.38
C LYS A 449 41.77 21.71 12.14
N ILE A 450 40.94 21.45 13.15
CA ILE A 450 40.36 22.54 13.95
C ILE A 450 41.28 22.88 15.10
N ASP A 451 41.63 24.12 15.19
CA ASP A 451 42.37 24.73 16.29
C ASP A 451 41.77 26.09 16.69
N VAL A 452 42.36 26.74 17.66
CA VAL A 452 41.92 28.09 18.17
C VAL A 452 41.80 29.11 17.06
N ASN A 453 42.74 29.12 16.10
CA ASN A 453 42.76 30.11 15.02
C ASN A 453 41.68 29.83 13.98
N VAL A 454 41.53 28.55 13.61
CA VAL A 454 40.45 28.11 12.71
C VAL A 454 39.09 28.40 13.35
N ALA A 455 38.91 28.05 14.63
CA ALA A 455 37.66 28.33 15.34
C ALA A 455 37.34 29.85 15.41
N LYS A 456 38.34 30.68 15.65
CA LYS A 456 38.18 32.14 15.61
C LYS A 456 37.75 32.62 14.20
N SER A 457 38.36 32.13 13.17
CA SER A 457 38.03 32.51 11.78
C SER A 457 36.63 32.07 11.35
N LEU A 458 36.13 30.94 11.86
CA LEU A 458 34.84 30.38 11.54
C LEU A 458 33.67 31.02 12.29
N PHE A 459 33.88 31.30 13.55
CA PHE A 459 32.79 31.62 14.48
C PHE A 459 32.81 33.05 15.00
N TYR A 460 33.88 33.83 14.77
CA TYR A 460 34.01 35.18 15.29
C TYR A 460 34.28 36.17 14.16
N ASP A 461 33.66 37.36 14.26
CA ASP A 461 34.04 38.53 13.48
C ASP A 461 34.93 39.45 14.31
N ASN A 462 35.84 40.13 13.62
CA ASN A 462 36.64 41.19 14.22
C ASN A 462 35.83 42.49 14.13
N VAL A 463 35.28 42.89 15.28
CA VAL A 463 34.48 44.13 15.38
C VAL A 463 35.35 45.23 15.96
N GLU A 464 35.52 46.30 15.21
CA GLU A 464 36.18 47.52 15.71
C GLU A 464 35.16 48.38 16.44
N THR A 465 35.51 48.69 17.68
CA THR A 465 34.65 49.55 18.55
C THR A 465 35.47 50.74 19.04
N GLU A 466 34.95 51.94 18.89
CA GLU A 466 35.53 53.13 19.48
C GLU A 466 35.24 53.14 20.97
N VAL A 467 36.30 53.18 21.77
CA VAL A 467 36.22 53.25 23.24
C VAL A 467 36.95 54.49 23.70
N PHE A 468 36.32 55.26 24.58
CA PHE A 468 36.97 56.43 25.23
C PHE A 468 37.92 55.92 26.30
N ASP A 469 39.22 56.15 26.11
CA ASP A 469 40.24 55.82 27.10
C ASP A 469 40.29 56.94 28.14
N GLN A 470 39.87 56.65 29.35
CA GLN A 470 39.83 57.62 30.45
C GLN A 470 41.23 58.12 30.92
N ASN A 471 42.29 57.34 30.57
CA ASN A 471 43.65 57.72 30.99
C ASN A 471 44.29 58.69 29.99
N THR A 472 43.97 58.54 28.69
CA THR A 472 44.53 59.40 27.63
C THR A 472 43.58 60.51 27.24
N SER A 473 42.29 60.45 27.62
CA SER A 473 41.19 61.32 27.15
C SER A 473 40.99 61.34 25.67
N GLU A 474 41.35 60.24 25.01
CA GLU A 474 41.20 60.03 23.54
C GLU A 474 40.26 58.90 23.22
N VAL A 475 39.65 58.95 22.06
CA VAL A 475 38.87 57.82 21.51
C VAL A 475 39.84 56.88 20.81
N VAL A 476 39.96 55.68 21.32
CA VAL A 476 40.81 54.62 20.72
C VAL A 476 39.96 53.55 20.08
N THR A 477 40.32 53.12 18.90
CA THR A 477 39.69 51.98 18.24
C THR A 477 40.22 50.68 18.80
N VAL A 478 39.37 49.89 19.41
CA VAL A 478 39.72 48.60 19.98
C VAL A 478 39.08 47.49 19.12
N SER A 479 39.90 46.63 18.56
CA SER A 479 39.44 45.44 17.86
C SER A 479 39.09 44.31 18.84
N ARG A 480 37.89 43.80 18.75
CA ARG A 480 37.43 42.68 19.59
C ARG A 480 36.85 41.58 18.71
N TYR A 481 37.18 40.35 19.02
CA TYR A 481 36.52 39.20 18.42
C TYR A 481 35.15 38.99 19.07
N GLN A 482 34.10 39.04 18.24
CA GLN A 482 32.73 38.83 18.69
C GLN A 482 32.17 37.58 18.02
N LEU A 483 31.57 36.67 18.80
CA LEU A 483 30.89 35.49 18.27
C LEU A 483 29.78 35.88 17.32
N ILE A 484 29.75 35.21 16.14
CA ILE A 484 28.69 35.38 15.17
C ILE A 484 27.55 34.43 15.56
N PRO A 485 26.39 34.92 16.03
CA PRO A 485 25.23 34.06 16.23
C PRO A 485 24.78 33.50 14.90
N GLN A 486 24.81 32.18 14.76
CA GLN A 486 24.41 31.49 13.52
C GLN A 486 23.86 30.11 13.80
N VAL A 487 22.98 29.65 12.96
CA VAL A 487 22.59 28.24 12.93
C VAL A 487 23.65 27.48 12.13
N ILE A 488 24.19 26.45 12.71
CA ILE A 488 25.16 25.57 12.06
C ILE A 488 24.57 24.16 11.92
N GLY A 489 24.90 23.51 10.80
CA GLY A 489 24.77 22.06 10.66
C GLY A 489 26.00 21.38 11.28
N TYR A 490 25.81 20.29 12.00
CA TYR A 490 26.94 19.54 12.56
C TYR A 490 26.70 18.03 12.52
N THR A 491 27.79 17.28 12.36
CA THR A 491 27.79 15.81 12.39
C THR A 491 28.60 15.31 13.59
N LEU A 492 28.17 14.19 14.18
CA LEU A 492 28.82 13.56 15.33
C LEU A 492 29.36 12.19 14.94
N ASN A 493 30.46 11.77 15.59
CA ASN A 493 30.91 10.37 15.57
C ASN A 493 30.18 9.56 16.67
N GLU A 494 30.51 8.28 16.79
CA GLU A 494 29.94 7.38 17.81
C GLU A 494 30.27 7.80 19.25
N GLU A 495 31.35 8.56 19.45
CA GLU A 495 31.77 9.08 20.74
C GLU A 495 31.05 10.40 21.12
N GLY A 496 30.26 10.97 20.19
CA GLY A 496 29.57 12.22 20.37
C GLY A 496 30.39 13.47 20.06
N ASN A 497 31.57 13.34 19.42
CA ASN A 497 32.41 14.46 19.01
C ASN A 497 31.98 14.98 17.63
N ILE A 498 32.08 16.31 17.42
CA ILE A 498 31.79 16.93 16.13
C ILE A 498 32.84 16.53 15.09
N THR A 499 32.40 15.97 13.96
CA THR A 499 33.23 15.56 12.81
C THR A 499 33.01 16.39 11.56
N GLY A 500 31.94 17.19 11.53
CA GLY A 500 31.64 18.12 10.46
C GLY A 500 30.85 19.33 10.96
N ILE A 501 31.08 20.47 10.35
CA ILE A 501 30.37 21.72 10.60
C ILE A 501 30.10 22.40 9.26
N ASP A 502 28.84 22.76 9.03
CA ASP A 502 28.41 23.63 7.95
C ASP A 502 28.05 24.99 8.55
N THR A 503 28.76 26.04 8.15
CA THR A 503 28.62 27.39 8.68
C THR A 503 27.80 28.29 7.75
N LYS A 504 27.42 29.49 8.26
CA LYS A 504 26.80 30.53 7.45
C LYS A 504 27.78 31.14 6.42
N LYS A 505 29.10 31.02 6.62
CA LYS A 505 30.11 31.50 5.66
C LYS A 505 30.14 30.58 4.45
N TYR A 506 29.31 30.86 3.53
CA TYR A 506 29.06 30.11 2.33
C TYR A 506 29.86 30.70 1.17
N ASP A 507 30.56 29.84 0.42
CA ASP A 507 31.28 30.28 -0.78
C ASP A 507 30.27 30.39 -1.94
N GLU A 508 30.14 31.57 -2.54
CA GLU A 508 29.26 31.84 -3.67
C GLU A 508 29.46 30.87 -4.85
N LYS A 509 30.63 30.21 -4.93
CA LYS A 509 30.91 29.18 -5.95
C LYS A 509 30.17 27.85 -5.72
N ASN A 510 29.54 27.67 -4.59
CA ASN A 510 28.79 26.47 -4.23
C ASN A 510 27.29 26.69 -4.13
N GLU A 511 26.75 27.81 -4.59
CA GLU A 511 25.32 28.12 -4.54
C GLU A 511 24.44 27.02 -5.12
N GLU A 512 24.84 26.35 -6.20
CA GLU A 512 24.11 25.23 -6.79
C GLU A 512 24.02 24.00 -5.87
N LYS A 513 24.98 23.79 -4.96
CA LYS A 513 25.05 22.61 -4.12
C LYS A 513 24.09 22.64 -2.92
N TYR A 514 23.66 23.82 -2.51
CA TYR A 514 22.82 24.05 -1.34
C TYR A 514 21.48 24.72 -1.64
N SER A 515 21.16 24.95 -2.91
CA SER A 515 19.88 25.54 -3.35
C SER A 515 18.67 24.69 -2.95
N THR A 516 18.86 23.42 -2.60
CA THR A 516 17.83 22.50 -2.11
C THR A 516 17.46 22.66 -0.64
N LEU A 517 18.29 23.36 0.14
CA LEU A 517 18.01 23.69 1.54
C LEU A 517 17.67 25.18 1.74
N THR A 518 17.70 25.97 0.71
CA THR A 518 17.28 27.35 0.75
C THR A 518 15.76 27.42 0.77
N TYR A 519 15.17 27.30 1.94
CA TYR A 519 14.22 28.34 2.29
C TYR A 519 14.95 29.65 1.93
N GLN A 520 14.56 30.29 0.84
CA GLN A 520 14.98 31.65 0.54
C GLN A 520 14.43 32.52 1.67
N ALA A 521 15.15 32.57 2.77
CA ALA A 521 15.02 33.69 3.67
C ALA A 521 15.46 34.89 2.81
N PRO A 522 14.55 35.84 2.55
CA PRO A 522 14.96 37.05 1.86
C PRO A 522 16.19 37.58 2.58
N GLU A 523 17.18 38.10 1.86
CA GLU A 523 18.49 38.57 2.32
C GLU A 523 18.49 39.61 3.48
N GLN A 524 17.37 39.74 4.20
CA GLN A 524 17.12 40.81 5.15
C GLN A 524 16.77 40.34 6.57
N TYR A 525 16.91 39.06 6.93
CA TYR A 525 16.61 38.61 8.28
C TYR A 525 17.90 38.44 9.11
N THR A 526 18.26 39.47 9.85
CA THR A 526 19.13 39.30 11.04
C THR A 526 18.25 38.85 12.21
N CYS A 527 18.68 37.85 12.97
CA CYS A 527 17.98 37.40 14.17
C CYS A 527 18.74 37.90 15.39
N ASN A 528 18.04 38.51 16.35
CA ASN A 528 18.58 38.80 17.68
C ASN A 528 18.08 37.73 18.66
N VAL A 529 18.99 37.15 19.43
CA VAL A 529 18.64 36.23 20.53
C VAL A 529 18.62 37.03 21.83
N TYR A 530 17.45 37.15 22.43
CA TYR A 530 17.30 37.80 23.73
C TYR A 530 16.57 36.84 24.69
N ARG A 531 17.23 36.49 25.80
CA ARG A 531 16.71 35.56 26.81
C ARG A 531 16.23 34.21 26.26
N GLY A 532 16.96 33.67 25.28
CA GLY A 532 16.64 32.38 24.67
C GLY A 532 15.52 32.41 23.62
N MET A 533 15.01 33.57 23.26
CA MET A 533 14.04 33.74 22.17
C MET A 533 14.70 34.34 20.93
N ILE A 534 14.36 33.85 19.76
CA ILE A 534 14.85 34.33 18.46
C ILE A 534 13.88 35.40 17.96
N TYR A 535 14.37 36.61 17.74
CA TYR A 535 13.60 37.70 17.17
C TYR A 535 14.14 38.03 15.78
N PRO A 536 13.31 37.97 14.73
CA PRO A 536 13.73 38.46 13.40
C PRO A 536 13.91 39.97 13.47
N THR A 537 15.10 40.45 13.09
CA THR A 537 15.37 41.88 12.97
C THR A 537 15.14 42.29 11.52
N GLY A 538 14.22 43.25 11.31
CA GLY A 538 13.95 43.80 9.98
C GLY A 538 12.48 43.87 9.58
N MET A 539 11.55 43.21 10.30
CA MET A 539 10.14 43.54 10.16
C MET A 539 9.85 44.86 10.90
N LYS A 540 9.51 45.90 10.16
CA LYS A 540 8.76 46.99 10.72
C LYS A 540 7.40 46.45 11.12
N SER A 541 7.24 46.03 12.36
CA SER A 541 5.96 45.62 12.91
C SER A 541 5.00 46.80 12.85
N THR A 542 3.95 46.66 12.07
CA THR A 542 2.78 47.55 12.13
C THR A 542 1.77 47.05 13.16
N SER A 543 2.13 46.05 13.98
CA SER A 543 1.28 45.52 15.05
C SER A 543 2.11 45.11 16.28
N PRO A 544 1.82 45.61 17.47
CA PRO A 544 2.67 45.38 18.64
C PRO A 544 2.47 44.06 19.38
N ASN A 545 1.75 43.07 18.81
CA ASN A 545 1.34 41.86 19.55
C ASN A 545 1.44 40.59 18.73
N MET A 546 2.62 40.24 18.18
CA MET A 546 2.86 38.88 17.75
C MET A 546 4.01 38.24 18.55
N ASN A 547 3.63 37.53 19.60
CA ASN A 547 4.53 36.59 20.26
C ASN A 547 4.52 35.31 19.45
N TYR A 548 5.65 34.93 18.86
CA TYR A 548 5.87 33.59 18.32
C TYR A 548 6.57 32.76 19.41
N ASN A 549 5.87 31.76 19.91
CA ASN A 549 6.43 30.71 20.76
C ASN A 549 7.15 29.67 19.88
#